data_cbd039c60a7e215ad1e10fdab2d027dd
#
_entry.id   cbd039c60a7e215ad1e10fdab2d027dd
#
_cell.length_a   1.000
_cell.length_b   1.000
_cell.length_c   1.000
_cell.angle_alpha   90.00
_cell.angle_beta   90.00
_cell.angle_gamma   90.00
#
_symmetry.space_group_name_H-M   'P 1'
#
loop_
_entity.id
_entity.type
_entity.pdbx_description
1 polymer ?
#
loop_
_entity_poly.entity_id
_entity_poly.type
_entity_poly.pdbx_seq_one_letter_code
_entity_poly.pdbx_strand_id
1 'polypeptide(L)'
;MLAQFQQSLRRRLPHRSIVYAFSRAAVSRHHLPPGKLVSLEQEEKADRAFILRRSEQIGPIFKAIGWGELYVCVVGLSLGRRLLRDHSAELRPMTLDVSSLFPKGFLRQMQGEDHRKYRRLLNRAIKPDDLAASTAALAASAARGLADYAAREHEHLNGADAYVATLSRITTEMMIRLFFGATPGTPAFDRLVAGYQKLGPHGLVWNVTERQREAFVDIRDFLLKCFSGPPADLPAEARQSVLGRMVEDGMPDADMMGNLIYMVETGRYDTHALFRWLTKHAGERPDFLARIRHESPGAATEKSFAEAFTLETLRTDQSERLMRRVQRNFIFDGHLIPKHATVRVCLWESHKSPEIFPHPFEFNPERFLAKPPTTEEFAPFGLDHHRCPFGDMSVRMCVEFLRALARGYTVEPTADGRPIRGAYHWEPSSNFGVRLKPHATVPHE
;
A
#
# COMPACT_ATOMS: atom_id res chain seq x y z
N MET A 1 -2.11 21.49 27.69
CA MET A 1 -2.61 22.88 27.42
C MET A 1 -1.66 23.66 26.49
N LEU A 2 -0.36 23.82 26.80
CA LEU A 2 0.60 24.52 25.91
C LEU A 2 0.76 23.88 24.51
N ALA A 3 0.83 22.54 24.41
CA ALA A 3 0.93 21.84 23.14
C ALA A 3 -0.35 22.01 22.27
N GLN A 4 -1.53 21.98 22.88
CA GLN A 4 -2.79 22.24 22.21
C GLN A 4 -2.93 23.70 21.77
N PHE A 5 -2.39 24.63 22.56
CA PHE A 5 -2.35 26.06 22.23
C PHE A 5 -1.36 26.35 21.10
N GLN A 6 -0.19 25.71 21.09
CA GLN A 6 0.77 25.80 20.00
C GLN A 6 0.23 25.17 18.71
N GLN A 7 -0.52 24.06 18.80
CA GLN A 7 -1.19 23.43 17.67
C GLN A 7 -2.35 24.30 17.14
N SER A 8 -3.06 25.01 18.01
CA SER A 8 -4.11 25.99 17.66
C SER A 8 -3.54 27.25 16.98
N LEU A 9 -2.39 27.75 17.47
CA LEU A 9 -1.69 28.88 16.85
C LEU A 9 -1.10 28.51 15.48
N ARG A 10 -0.54 27.31 15.33
CA ARG A 10 -0.05 26.80 14.02
C ARG A 10 -1.17 26.67 13.00
N ARG A 11 -2.42 26.44 13.41
CA ARG A 11 -3.59 26.39 12.53
C ARG A 11 -4.07 27.76 12.05
N ARG A 12 -3.67 28.86 12.72
CA ARG A 12 -4.12 30.25 12.40
C ARG A 12 -3.12 31.02 11.54
N LEU A 13 -1.85 30.64 11.53
CA LEU A 13 -0.83 31.29 10.69
C LEU A 13 -0.67 30.50 9.40
N PRO A 14 -0.63 31.17 8.24
CA PRO A 14 -0.31 30.50 6.97
C PRO A 14 1.03 29.76 7.11
N HIS A 15 1.02 28.49 6.70
CA HIS A 15 2.25 27.70 6.73
C HIS A 15 3.35 28.38 5.92
N ARG A 16 4.61 28.26 6.36
CA ARG A 16 5.78 28.87 5.70
C ARG A 16 5.83 28.61 4.18
N SER A 17 5.37 27.42 3.74
CA SER A 17 5.29 27.07 2.32
C SER A 17 4.34 27.98 1.54
N ILE A 18 3.21 28.38 2.12
CA ILE A 18 2.21 29.23 1.49
C ILE A 18 2.76 30.65 1.36
N VAL A 19 3.27 31.22 2.47
CA VAL A 19 3.87 32.56 2.47
C VAL A 19 5.03 32.63 1.46
N TYR A 20 5.92 31.66 1.49
CA TYR A 20 7.05 31.58 0.55
C TYR A 20 6.56 31.52 -0.90
N ALA A 21 5.58 30.67 -1.20
CA ALA A 21 5.06 30.50 -2.56
C ALA A 21 4.51 31.81 -3.15
N PHE A 22 3.71 32.54 -2.40
CA PHE A 22 3.13 33.80 -2.86
C PHE A 22 4.17 34.90 -2.98
N SER A 23 5.13 34.99 -2.06
CA SER A 23 6.25 35.95 -2.18
C SER A 23 7.11 35.67 -3.41
N ARG A 24 7.35 34.40 -3.74
CA ARG A 24 8.13 34.04 -4.95
C ARG A 24 7.34 34.29 -6.23
N ALA A 25 6.03 34.01 -6.23
CA ALA A 25 5.17 34.27 -7.37
C ALA A 25 5.09 35.76 -7.72
N ALA A 26 5.10 36.63 -6.70
CA ALA A 26 5.06 38.08 -6.88
C ALA A 26 6.25 38.64 -7.66
N VAL A 27 7.42 37.95 -7.62
CA VAL A 27 8.67 38.39 -8.33
C VAL A 27 9.03 37.47 -9.51
N SER A 28 8.23 36.45 -9.77
CA SER A 28 8.44 35.48 -10.86
C SER A 28 7.69 35.91 -12.13
N ARG A 29 8.23 35.55 -13.28
CA ARG A 29 7.53 35.65 -14.56
C ARG A 29 6.46 34.56 -14.73
N HIS A 30 6.51 33.50 -13.92
CA HIS A 30 5.57 32.39 -13.95
C HIS A 30 4.66 32.44 -12.72
N HIS A 31 3.39 32.16 -12.93
CA HIS A 31 2.39 32.12 -11.88
C HIS A 31 2.37 30.75 -11.18
N LEU A 32 1.86 30.73 -9.95
CA LEU A 32 1.50 29.48 -9.29
C LEU A 32 0.42 28.73 -10.10
N PRO A 33 0.31 27.39 -9.97
CA PRO A 33 -0.81 26.66 -10.55
C PRO A 33 -2.16 27.28 -10.19
N PRO A 34 -3.18 27.18 -11.06
CA PRO A 34 -4.50 27.73 -10.82
C PRO A 34 -5.16 27.10 -9.57
N GLY A 35 -6.31 27.58 -9.18
CA GLY A 35 -7.13 27.06 -8.08
C GLY A 35 -7.11 27.92 -6.83
N LYS A 36 -8.18 27.82 -6.05
CA LYS A 36 -8.33 28.40 -4.73
C LYS A 36 -7.61 27.51 -3.69
N LEU A 37 -7.13 28.13 -2.61
CA LEU A 37 -6.54 27.42 -1.48
C LEU A 37 -7.64 26.79 -0.61
N VAL A 38 -8.14 25.65 -1.02
CA VAL A 38 -9.10 24.83 -0.28
C VAL A 38 -8.39 23.68 0.44
N SER A 39 -8.92 23.24 1.58
CA SER A 39 -8.36 22.11 2.34
C SER A 39 -8.72 20.79 1.68
N LEU A 40 -7.72 20.06 1.20
CA LEU A 40 -7.93 18.74 0.61
C LEU A 40 -8.57 17.76 1.61
N GLU A 41 -8.17 17.84 2.90
CA GLU A 41 -8.72 16.94 3.92
C GLU A 41 -10.23 17.13 4.13
N GLN A 42 -10.69 18.37 4.05
CA GLN A 42 -12.13 18.70 4.22
C GLN A 42 -12.91 18.32 2.97
N GLU A 43 -12.42 18.72 1.81
CA GLU A 43 -13.09 18.49 0.53
C GLU A 43 -13.15 17.00 0.17
N GLU A 44 -12.03 16.26 0.30
CA GLU A 44 -12.01 14.82 0.06
C GLU A 44 -12.85 14.04 1.08
N LYS A 45 -12.96 14.51 2.32
CA LYS A 45 -13.84 13.87 3.32
C LYS A 45 -15.31 13.97 2.93
N ALA A 46 -15.69 15.09 2.33
CA ALA A 46 -17.06 15.30 1.85
C ALA A 46 -17.31 14.56 0.52
N ASP A 47 -16.30 14.49 -0.32
CA ASP A 47 -16.40 13.94 -1.66
C ASP A 47 -15.06 13.37 -2.16
N ARG A 48 -14.99 12.05 -2.26
CA ARG A 48 -13.80 11.34 -2.74
C ARG A 48 -13.33 11.78 -4.13
N ALA A 49 -14.25 12.17 -5.00
CA ALA A 49 -13.96 12.60 -6.37
C ALA A 49 -13.65 14.09 -6.51
N PHE A 50 -13.49 14.83 -5.41
CA PHE A 50 -13.24 16.26 -5.41
C PHE A 50 -12.07 16.67 -6.32
N ILE A 51 -10.90 16.01 -6.17
CA ILE A 51 -9.71 16.31 -6.96
C ILE A 51 -9.95 16.04 -8.45
N LEU A 52 -10.63 14.94 -8.79
CA LEU A 52 -10.95 14.61 -10.18
C LEU A 52 -11.82 15.72 -10.81
N ARG A 53 -12.95 16.05 -10.18
CA ARG A 53 -13.81 17.13 -10.67
C ARG A 53 -13.11 18.48 -10.72
N ARG A 54 -12.22 18.73 -9.76
CA ARG A 54 -11.42 19.96 -9.76
C ARG A 54 -10.49 20.01 -10.97
N SER A 55 -9.84 18.90 -11.30
CA SER A 55 -8.96 18.82 -12.46
C SER A 55 -9.70 19.02 -13.79
N GLU A 56 -10.93 18.53 -13.89
CA GLU A 56 -11.80 18.74 -15.06
C GLU A 56 -12.18 20.22 -15.23
N GLN A 57 -12.38 20.95 -14.14
CA GLN A 57 -12.80 22.35 -14.16
C GLN A 57 -11.66 23.33 -14.46
N ILE A 58 -10.45 23.11 -13.92
CA ILE A 58 -9.38 24.10 -13.94
C ILE A 58 -8.05 23.58 -14.51
N GLY A 59 -8.03 22.36 -15.00
CA GLY A 59 -6.85 21.71 -15.58
C GLY A 59 -6.15 20.72 -14.63
N PRO A 60 -5.28 19.88 -15.19
CA PRO A 60 -4.69 18.74 -14.48
C PRO A 60 -3.62 19.14 -13.45
N ILE A 61 -3.17 20.40 -13.43
CA ILE A 61 -2.21 20.93 -12.46
C ILE A 61 -2.87 22.07 -11.72
N PHE A 62 -3.05 21.94 -10.41
CA PHE A 62 -3.66 22.99 -9.60
C PHE A 62 -3.14 23.01 -8.16
N LYS A 63 -3.29 24.16 -7.48
CA LYS A 63 -2.91 24.30 -6.08
C LYS A 63 -4.07 24.10 -5.13
N ALA A 64 -3.74 23.60 -3.91
CA ALA A 64 -4.64 23.42 -2.79
C ALA A 64 -3.86 23.55 -1.47
N ILE A 65 -4.51 23.32 -0.35
CA ILE A 65 -3.89 23.15 0.97
C ILE A 65 -4.04 21.70 1.40
N GLY A 66 -2.95 21.11 1.88
CA GLY A 66 -2.97 19.81 2.55
C GLY A 66 -2.19 19.91 3.86
N TRP A 67 -2.81 19.52 4.97
CA TRP A 67 -2.22 19.61 6.31
C TRP A 67 -1.61 20.98 6.65
N GLY A 68 -2.26 22.05 6.18
CA GLY A 68 -1.82 23.42 6.36
C GLY A 68 -0.70 23.90 5.41
N GLU A 69 -0.18 23.04 4.55
CA GLU A 69 0.89 23.34 3.58
C GLU A 69 0.34 23.58 2.18
N LEU A 70 1.15 24.22 1.33
CA LEU A 70 0.83 24.33 -0.10
C LEU A 70 1.03 22.97 -0.78
N TYR A 71 -0.03 22.50 -1.42
CA TYR A 71 -0.01 21.34 -2.31
C TYR A 71 -0.15 21.77 -3.77
N VAL A 72 0.55 21.06 -4.63
CA VAL A 72 0.37 21.08 -6.08
C VAL A 72 -0.11 19.69 -6.48
N CYS A 73 -1.37 19.60 -6.87
CA CYS A 73 -1.97 18.37 -7.38
C CYS A 73 -1.67 18.24 -8.87
N VAL A 74 -1.30 17.03 -9.28
CA VAL A 74 -1.03 16.66 -10.68
C VAL A 74 -1.85 15.42 -11.00
N VAL A 75 -2.84 15.55 -11.88
CA VAL A 75 -3.72 14.49 -12.35
C VAL A 75 -3.28 14.05 -13.76
N GLY A 76 -3.15 12.75 -13.97
CA GLY A 76 -2.65 12.16 -15.21
C GLY A 76 -1.29 11.49 -15.04
N LEU A 77 -1.22 10.18 -15.35
CA LEU A 77 -0.01 9.37 -15.13
C LEU A 77 1.15 9.86 -15.99
N SER A 78 0.92 10.17 -17.28
CA SER A 78 1.92 10.68 -18.18
C SER A 78 2.53 12.01 -17.68
N LEU A 79 1.67 12.92 -17.20
CA LEU A 79 2.07 14.19 -16.62
C LEU A 79 2.88 13.98 -15.33
N GLY A 80 2.42 13.09 -14.47
CA GLY A 80 3.13 12.71 -13.24
C GLY A 80 4.51 12.11 -13.52
N ARG A 81 4.64 11.22 -14.51
CA ARG A 81 5.94 10.64 -14.93
C ARG A 81 6.88 11.69 -15.45
N ARG A 82 6.39 12.58 -16.34
CA ARG A 82 7.19 13.70 -16.86
C ARG A 82 7.72 14.56 -15.72
N LEU A 83 6.86 14.94 -14.78
CA LEU A 83 7.27 15.72 -13.60
C LEU A 83 8.37 15.01 -12.79
N LEU A 84 8.17 13.73 -12.45
CA LEU A 84 9.13 12.98 -11.62
C LEU A 84 10.46 12.74 -12.33
N ARG A 85 10.46 12.54 -13.64
CA ARG A 85 11.66 12.34 -14.45
C ARG A 85 12.43 13.66 -14.60
N ASP A 86 11.76 14.72 -15.07
CA ASP A 86 12.40 15.97 -15.49
C ASP A 86 12.85 16.79 -14.27
N HIS A 87 12.22 16.61 -13.10
CA HIS A 87 12.50 17.33 -11.86
C HIS A 87 12.91 16.43 -10.69
N SER A 88 13.51 15.28 -10.99
CA SER A 88 13.97 14.33 -9.95
C SER A 88 14.98 14.93 -8.98
N ALA A 89 15.79 15.89 -9.41
CA ALA A 89 16.78 16.60 -8.59
C ALA A 89 16.14 17.58 -7.59
N GLU A 90 14.99 18.14 -7.94
CA GLU A 90 14.24 19.11 -7.12
C GLU A 90 13.25 18.44 -6.17
N LEU A 91 12.97 17.16 -6.35
CA LEU A 91 11.94 16.42 -5.63
C LEU A 91 12.54 15.37 -4.69
N ARG A 92 11.95 15.21 -3.52
CA ARG A 92 12.27 14.12 -2.57
C ARG A 92 11.01 13.40 -2.16
N PRO A 93 11.07 12.07 -1.98
CA PRO A 93 9.95 11.33 -1.42
C PRO A 93 9.49 11.95 -0.11
N MET A 94 8.19 12.15 0.03
CA MET A 94 7.58 12.54 1.30
C MET A 94 7.20 11.27 2.04
N THR A 95 7.76 11.08 3.21
CA THR A 95 7.54 9.90 4.06
C THR A 95 7.59 10.32 5.52
N LEU A 96 7.19 9.41 6.40
CA LEU A 96 7.33 9.56 7.84
C LEU A 96 8.79 9.78 8.22
N ASP A 97 9.04 10.57 9.25
CA ASP A 97 10.37 10.67 9.84
C ASP A 97 10.61 9.44 10.74
N VAL A 98 11.21 8.45 10.15
CA VAL A 98 11.68 7.22 10.81
C VAL A 98 13.21 7.14 10.83
N SER A 99 13.90 8.24 10.58
CA SER A 99 15.36 8.32 10.49
C SER A 99 16.06 7.77 11.72
N SER A 100 15.45 7.90 12.89
CA SER A 100 15.96 7.36 14.14
C SER A 100 16.05 5.82 14.21
N LEU A 101 15.35 5.12 13.32
CA LEU A 101 15.44 3.66 13.18
C LEU A 101 16.48 3.22 12.15
N PHE A 102 16.97 4.13 11.31
CA PHE A 102 17.86 3.86 10.19
C PHE A 102 19.06 4.82 10.22
N PRO A 103 20.10 4.52 11.02
CA PRO A 103 21.24 5.43 11.18
C PRO A 103 21.97 5.79 9.90
N LYS A 104 22.06 4.86 8.95
CA LYS A 104 22.74 5.05 7.67
C LYS A 104 21.83 5.28 6.48
N GLY A 105 20.57 4.90 6.58
CA GLY A 105 19.65 5.18 5.49
C GLY A 105 18.37 4.37 5.47
N PHE A 106 17.30 5.10 5.26
CA PHE A 106 15.98 4.56 4.97
C PHE A 106 15.78 4.52 3.45
N LEU A 107 15.56 3.33 2.87
CA LEU A 107 15.52 3.09 1.43
C LEU A 107 14.59 4.06 0.69
N ARG A 108 13.44 4.39 1.28
CA ARG A 108 12.47 5.32 0.67
C ARG A 108 12.99 6.75 0.56
N GLN A 109 13.97 7.14 1.38
CA GLN A 109 14.63 8.45 1.34
C GLN A 109 15.98 8.44 0.62
N MET A 110 16.56 7.25 0.42
CA MET A 110 17.82 7.11 -0.30
C MET A 110 17.72 7.61 -1.73
N GLN A 111 18.84 8.04 -2.25
CA GLN A 111 19.00 8.55 -3.62
C GLN A 111 20.28 7.97 -4.25
N GLY A 112 20.39 8.12 -5.55
CA GLY A 112 21.62 7.85 -6.28
C GLY A 112 22.09 6.39 -6.16
N GLU A 113 23.36 6.19 -5.80
CA GLU A 113 24.00 4.88 -5.82
C GLU A 113 23.57 3.99 -4.65
N ASP A 114 23.39 4.56 -3.47
CA ASP A 114 22.94 3.82 -2.30
C ASP A 114 21.56 3.22 -2.54
N HIS A 115 20.63 4.03 -3.06
CA HIS A 115 19.30 3.53 -3.43
C HIS A 115 19.40 2.40 -4.45
N ARG A 116 20.23 2.55 -5.50
CA ARG A 116 20.41 1.52 -6.52
C ARG A 116 21.02 0.23 -5.96
N LYS A 117 21.98 0.34 -5.01
CA LYS A 117 22.59 -0.81 -4.35
C LYS A 117 21.55 -1.63 -3.59
N TYR A 118 20.82 -1.01 -2.67
CA TYR A 118 19.79 -1.69 -1.87
C TYR A 118 18.64 -2.22 -2.74
N ARG A 119 18.25 -1.44 -3.76
CA ARG A 119 17.21 -1.85 -4.70
C ARG A 119 17.60 -3.08 -5.51
N ARG A 120 18.86 -3.20 -5.94
CA ARG A 120 19.36 -4.41 -6.63
C ARG A 120 19.31 -5.64 -5.75
N LEU A 121 19.70 -5.54 -4.47
CA LEU A 121 19.60 -6.65 -3.52
C LEU A 121 18.15 -7.12 -3.37
N LEU A 122 17.23 -6.20 -3.18
CA LEU A 122 15.80 -6.53 -3.12
C LEU A 122 15.29 -7.18 -4.39
N ASN A 123 15.59 -6.61 -5.55
CA ASN A 123 15.10 -7.13 -6.83
C ASN A 123 15.64 -8.55 -7.15
N ARG A 124 16.85 -8.90 -6.65
CA ARG A 124 17.37 -10.26 -6.75
C ARG A 124 16.62 -11.24 -5.83
N ALA A 125 16.31 -10.79 -4.61
CA ALA A 125 15.62 -11.61 -3.61
C ALA A 125 14.13 -11.80 -3.90
N ILE A 126 13.54 -10.97 -4.79
CA ILE A 126 12.10 -10.97 -5.13
C ILE A 126 11.95 -11.33 -6.62
N LYS A 127 12.33 -12.54 -7.00
CA LYS A 127 12.08 -13.00 -8.36
C LYS A 127 10.67 -13.60 -8.47
N PRO A 128 9.96 -13.38 -9.59
CA PRO A 128 8.62 -13.93 -9.81
C PRO A 128 8.55 -15.45 -9.69
N ASP A 129 9.56 -16.17 -10.19
CA ASP A 129 9.60 -17.62 -10.16
C ASP A 129 9.71 -18.18 -8.72
N ASP A 130 10.39 -17.45 -7.84
CA ASP A 130 10.52 -17.79 -6.43
C ASP A 130 9.21 -17.58 -5.67
N LEU A 131 8.32 -16.70 -6.17
CA LEU A 131 7.00 -16.48 -5.61
C LEU A 131 6.05 -17.67 -5.84
N ALA A 132 6.27 -18.45 -6.89
CA ALA A 132 5.48 -19.64 -7.16
C ALA A 132 5.61 -20.68 -6.02
N ALA A 133 6.81 -20.84 -5.46
CA ALA A 133 7.06 -21.73 -4.34
C ALA A 133 6.30 -21.31 -3.06
N SER A 134 6.02 -20.02 -2.88
CA SER A 134 5.30 -19.50 -1.72
C SER A 134 3.77 -19.57 -1.86
N THR A 135 3.24 -19.87 -3.06
CA THR A 135 1.79 -19.82 -3.34
C THR A 135 0.99 -20.74 -2.43
N ALA A 136 1.42 -21.99 -2.25
CA ALA A 136 0.74 -22.95 -1.36
C ALA A 136 0.71 -22.47 0.10
N ALA A 137 1.80 -21.84 0.56
CA ALA A 137 1.91 -21.30 1.90
C ALA A 137 0.96 -20.09 2.12
N LEU A 138 0.82 -19.22 1.12
CA LEU A 138 -0.10 -18.09 1.15
C LEU A 138 -1.56 -18.57 1.14
N ALA A 139 -1.89 -19.52 0.27
CA ALA A 139 -3.22 -20.12 0.21
C ALA A 139 -3.61 -20.77 1.55
N ALA A 140 -2.68 -21.52 2.17
CA ALA A 140 -2.91 -22.15 3.48
C ALA A 140 -3.13 -21.10 4.59
N SER A 141 -2.39 -19.98 4.58
CA SER A 141 -2.57 -18.89 5.54
C SER A 141 -3.94 -18.22 5.40
N ALA A 142 -4.38 -17.97 4.16
CA ALA A 142 -5.69 -17.42 3.88
C ALA A 142 -6.80 -18.37 4.33
N ALA A 143 -6.75 -19.65 3.90
CA ALA A 143 -7.76 -20.65 4.19
C ALA A 143 -7.92 -20.85 5.71
N ARG A 144 -6.82 -20.99 6.45
CA ARG A 144 -6.83 -21.15 7.90
C ARG A 144 -7.44 -19.92 8.59
N GLY A 145 -7.00 -18.71 8.23
CA GLY A 145 -7.52 -17.49 8.83
C GLY A 145 -9.00 -17.26 8.58
N LEU A 146 -9.48 -17.58 7.37
CA LEU A 146 -10.91 -17.50 7.03
C LEU A 146 -11.73 -18.56 7.75
N ALA A 147 -11.20 -19.79 7.90
CA ALA A 147 -11.85 -20.86 8.64
C ALA A 147 -11.99 -20.53 10.14
N ASP A 148 -10.92 -20.00 10.74
CA ASP A 148 -10.96 -19.54 12.14
C ASP A 148 -11.99 -18.42 12.34
N TYR A 149 -12.14 -17.52 11.35
CA TYR A 149 -13.15 -16.47 11.40
C TYR A 149 -14.56 -17.03 11.29
N ALA A 150 -14.81 -17.88 10.29
CA ALA A 150 -16.12 -18.49 10.08
C ALA A 150 -16.58 -19.36 11.26
N ALA A 151 -15.64 -20.09 11.91
CA ALA A 151 -15.94 -20.88 13.10
C ALA A 151 -16.41 -20.02 14.28
N ARG A 152 -15.83 -18.84 14.48
CA ARG A 152 -16.21 -17.92 15.56
C ARG A 152 -17.57 -17.25 15.33
N GLU A 153 -18.08 -17.23 14.12
CA GLU A 153 -19.39 -16.65 13.81
C GLU A 153 -20.52 -17.38 14.56
N HIS A 154 -20.36 -18.67 14.81
CA HIS A 154 -21.30 -19.43 15.63
C HIS A 154 -21.29 -19.04 17.12
N GLU A 155 -20.25 -18.34 17.58
CA GLU A 155 -20.09 -17.90 18.97
C GLU A 155 -20.61 -16.48 19.23
N HIS A 156 -21.32 -15.86 18.29
CA HIS A 156 -21.83 -14.48 18.35
C HIS A 156 -20.78 -13.38 18.63
N LEU A 157 -19.50 -13.65 18.38
CA LEU A 157 -18.38 -12.74 18.63
C LEU A 157 -17.98 -11.88 17.41
N ASN A 158 -18.81 -11.85 16.38
CA ASN A 158 -18.45 -11.30 15.07
C ASN A 158 -19.05 -9.93 14.80
N GLY A 159 -18.32 -8.91 15.23
CA GLY A 159 -18.47 -7.55 14.72
C GLY A 159 -17.44 -7.22 13.62
N ALA A 160 -17.56 -6.05 13.02
CA ALA A 160 -16.58 -5.51 12.07
C ALA A 160 -15.15 -5.58 12.63
N ASP A 161 -14.94 -5.37 13.92
CA ASP A 161 -13.64 -5.41 14.57
C ASP A 161 -12.99 -6.80 14.53
N ALA A 162 -13.77 -7.87 14.74
CA ALA A 162 -13.26 -9.24 14.66
C ALA A 162 -12.85 -9.60 13.23
N TYR A 163 -13.60 -9.13 12.24
CA TYR A 163 -13.27 -9.28 10.82
C TYR A 163 -11.96 -8.53 10.48
N VAL A 164 -11.85 -7.27 10.87
CA VAL A 164 -10.65 -6.44 10.69
C VAL A 164 -9.43 -7.10 11.35
N ALA A 165 -9.55 -7.58 12.58
CA ALA A 165 -8.48 -8.28 13.29
C ALA A 165 -8.05 -9.57 12.58
N THR A 166 -9.01 -10.33 12.02
CA THR A 166 -8.71 -11.54 11.25
C THR A 166 -7.91 -11.23 9.99
N LEU A 167 -8.32 -10.25 9.20
CA LEU A 167 -7.58 -9.86 8.01
C LEU A 167 -6.18 -9.35 8.35
N SER A 168 -6.03 -8.56 9.42
CA SER A 168 -4.73 -8.11 9.91
C SER A 168 -3.82 -9.28 10.29
N ARG A 169 -4.37 -10.33 10.92
CA ARG A 169 -3.64 -11.56 11.25
C ARG A 169 -3.20 -12.30 10.00
N ILE A 170 -4.09 -12.52 9.03
CA ILE A 170 -3.79 -13.21 7.78
C ILE A 170 -2.66 -12.47 7.03
N THR A 171 -2.75 -11.15 6.88
CA THR A 171 -1.73 -10.37 6.17
C THR A 171 -0.39 -10.39 6.90
N THR A 172 -0.39 -10.28 8.23
CA THR A 172 0.84 -10.36 9.04
C THR A 172 1.51 -11.72 8.89
N GLU A 173 0.75 -12.81 8.94
CA GLU A 173 1.24 -14.17 8.74
C GLU A 173 1.86 -14.33 7.34
N MET A 174 1.13 -13.94 6.30
CA MET A 174 1.62 -14.01 4.92
C MET A 174 2.94 -13.24 4.74
N MET A 175 3.02 -12.03 5.28
CA MET A 175 4.22 -11.19 5.18
C MET A 175 5.41 -11.78 5.94
N ILE A 176 5.21 -12.28 7.16
CA ILE A 176 6.29 -12.93 7.94
C ILE A 176 6.81 -14.17 7.22
N ARG A 177 5.92 -14.97 6.63
CA ARG A 177 6.33 -16.15 5.86
C ARG A 177 7.14 -15.78 4.62
N LEU A 178 6.66 -14.82 3.86
CA LEU A 178 7.35 -14.38 2.63
C LEU A 178 8.70 -13.74 2.91
N PHE A 179 8.77 -12.88 3.90
CA PHE A 179 9.99 -12.11 4.16
C PHE A 179 11.03 -12.87 4.97
N PHE A 180 10.61 -13.70 5.91
CA PHE A 180 11.51 -14.35 6.89
C PHE A 180 11.40 -15.88 6.94
N GLY A 181 10.46 -16.47 6.22
CA GLY A 181 10.25 -17.92 6.19
C GLY A 181 9.80 -18.52 7.53
N ALA A 182 9.37 -17.69 8.49
CA ALA A 182 8.88 -18.20 9.76
C ALA A 182 7.47 -18.80 9.59
N THR A 183 7.29 -20.02 10.08
CA THR A 183 6.08 -20.82 9.90
C THR A 183 5.22 -20.76 11.17
N PRO A 184 3.88 -20.59 11.08
CA PRO A 184 2.97 -20.64 12.22
C PRO A 184 3.17 -21.88 13.08
N GLY A 185 3.09 -21.69 14.39
CA GLY A 185 3.34 -22.74 15.39
C GLY A 185 4.82 -22.92 15.76
N THR A 186 5.70 -22.10 15.23
CA THR A 186 7.12 -22.06 15.65
C THR A 186 7.39 -20.88 16.59
N PRO A 187 8.33 -21.03 17.58
CA PRO A 187 8.69 -19.94 18.48
C PRO A 187 9.19 -18.68 17.74
N ALA A 188 9.84 -18.85 16.58
CA ALA A 188 10.31 -17.75 15.75
C ALA A 188 9.13 -16.96 15.17
N PHE A 189 8.11 -17.64 14.68
CA PHE A 189 6.89 -17.00 14.16
C PHE A 189 6.16 -16.22 15.26
N ASP A 190 5.92 -16.85 16.41
CA ASP A 190 5.20 -16.23 17.52
C ASP A 190 5.92 -14.97 18.03
N ARG A 191 7.27 -15.04 18.12
CA ARG A 191 8.10 -13.89 18.50
C ARG A 191 7.97 -12.75 17.49
N LEU A 192 7.99 -13.02 16.19
CA LEU A 192 7.84 -11.99 15.15
C LEU A 192 6.45 -11.38 15.19
N VAL A 193 5.38 -12.19 15.31
CA VAL A 193 4.01 -11.68 15.44
C VAL A 193 3.88 -10.76 16.66
N ALA A 194 4.39 -11.18 17.82
CA ALA A 194 4.37 -10.35 19.03
C ALA A 194 5.17 -9.04 18.86
N GLY A 195 6.30 -9.08 18.16
CA GLY A 195 7.09 -7.90 17.81
C GLY A 195 6.29 -6.92 16.94
N TYR A 196 5.69 -7.41 15.86
CA TYR A 196 4.88 -6.57 14.96
C TYR A 196 3.62 -6.01 15.62
N GLN A 197 3.01 -6.72 16.56
CA GLN A 197 1.89 -6.20 17.36
C GLN A 197 2.32 -5.00 18.23
N LYS A 198 3.55 -5.00 18.76
CA LYS A 198 4.10 -3.87 19.53
C LYS A 198 4.37 -2.64 18.66
N LEU A 199 4.62 -2.80 17.35
CA LEU A 199 4.75 -1.68 16.42
C LEU A 199 3.41 -0.95 16.20
N GLY A 200 2.29 -1.57 16.55
CA GLY A 200 0.97 -0.97 16.58
C GLY A 200 0.03 -1.50 15.49
N PRO A 201 -1.28 -1.29 15.65
CA PRO A 201 -2.29 -1.82 14.74
C PRO A 201 -2.28 -1.13 13.35
N HIS A 202 -1.78 0.10 13.30
CA HIS A 202 -1.74 0.93 12.08
C HIS A 202 -0.31 1.18 11.59
N GLY A 203 0.65 0.39 12.05
CA GLY A 203 2.03 0.52 11.70
C GLY A 203 2.79 1.66 12.39
N LEU A 204 4.04 1.85 11.93
CA LEU A 204 4.87 3.01 12.31
C LEU A 204 4.28 4.26 11.66
N VAL A 205 3.39 4.94 12.35
CA VAL A 205 2.72 6.14 11.86
C VAL A 205 3.53 7.39 12.28
N TRP A 206 2.96 8.39 12.76
CA TRP A 206 3.60 9.66 13.09
C TRP A 206 4.32 9.56 14.46
N ASN A 207 5.60 9.96 14.55
CA ASN A 207 6.40 9.97 15.77
C ASN A 207 6.58 8.58 16.40
N VAL A 208 7.65 7.90 16.03
CA VAL A 208 8.05 6.62 16.61
C VAL A 208 8.22 6.77 18.13
N THR A 209 7.39 6.02 18.87
CA THR A 209 7.48 5.97 20.35
C THR A 209 8.64 5.10 20.79
N GLU A 210 9.10 5.25 22.04
CA GLU A 210 10.19 4.42 22.58
C GLU A 210 9.83 2.93 22.54
N ARG A 211 8.61 2.56 22.92
CA ARG A 211 8.10 1.19 22.82
C ARG A 211 8.20 0.62 21.39
N GLN A 212 7.88 1.42 20.37
CA GLN A 212 7.99 1.01 18.96
C GLN A 212 9.46 0.88 18.55
N ARG A 213 10.32 1.76 19.02
CA ARG A 213 11.77 1.69 18.78
C ARG A 213 12.35 0.40 19.36
N GLU A 214 12.06 0.10 20.63
CA GLU A 214 12.49 -1.13 21.30
C GLU A 214 12.00 -2.36 20.53
N ALA A 215 10.72 -2.40 20.15
CA ALA A 215 10.16 -3.52 19.38
C ALA A 215 10.84 -3.68 18.02
N PHE A 216 11.15 -2.58 17.34
CA PHE A 216 11.85 -2.61 16.06
C PHE A 216 13.28 -3.16 16.20
N VAL A 217 14.02 -2.72 17.22
CA VAL A 217 15.36 -3.20 17.54
C VAL A 217 15.32 -4.68 17.91
N ASP A 218 14.37 -5.10 18.73
CA ASP A 218 14.17 -6.51 19.13
C ASP A 218 13.94 -7.42 17.93
N ILE A 219 13.08 -7.02 16.97
CA ILE A 219 12.84 -7.77 15.75
C ILE A 219 14.12 -7.86 14.91
N ARG A 220 14.83 -6.73 14.75
CA ARG A 220 16.05 -6.66 13.97
C ARG A 220 17.13 -7.59 14.54
N ASP A 221 17.41 -7.49 15.83
CA ASP A 221 18.48 -8.23 16.48
C ASP A 221 18.14 -9.74 16.52
N PHE A 222 16.86 -10.08 16.66
CA PHE A 222 16.40 -11.45 16.54
C PHE A 222 16.63 -12.02 15.14
N LEU A 223 16.25 -11.28 14.08
CA LEU A 223 16.46 -11.71 12.69
C LEU A 223 17.94 -11.82 12.36
N LEU A 224 18.77 -10.85 12.77
CA LEU A 224 20.21 -10.91 12.60
C LEU A 224 20.79 -12.18 13.23
N LYS A 225 20.33 -12.56 14.42
CA LYS A 225 20.75 -13.80 15.09
C LYS A 225 20.27 -15.05 14.35
N CYS A 226 19.00 -15.09 13.91
CA CYS A 226 18.46 -16.26 13.22
C CYS A 226 19.17 -16.58 11.89
N PHE A 227 19.67 -15.54 11.21
CA PHE A 227 20.30 -15.66 9.90
C PHE A 227 21.84 -15.51 9.95
N SER A 228 22.48 -15.54 11.12
CA SER A 228 23.93 -15.36 11.28
C SER A 228 24.76 -16.60 10.89
N GLY A 229 24.13 -17.76 10.81
CA GLY A 229 24.77 -19.02 10.41
C GLY A 229 24.94 -19.18 8.89
N PRO A 230 25.62 -20.25 8.45
CA PRO A 230 25.68 -20.57 7.02
C PRO A 230 24.30 -20.71 6.40
N PRO A 231 24.04 -20.19 5.20
CA PRO A 231 22.75 -20.29 4.54
C PRO A 231 22.25 -21.74 4.38
N ALA A 232 23.16 -22.69 4.26
CA ALA A 232 22.84 -24.11 4.14
C ALA A 232 22.16 -24.69 5.40
N ASP A 233 22.44 -24.11 6.57
CA ASP A 233 21.90 -24.56 7.86
C ASP A 233 20.51 -23.97 8.16
N LEU A 234 20.03 -23.02 7.34
CA LEU A 234 18.69 -22.45 7.49
C LEU A 234 17.62 -23.48 7.10
N PRO A 235 16.45 -23.49 7.79
CA PRO A 235 15.29 -24.26 7.34
C PRO A 235 14.91 -23.91 5.89
N ALA A 236 14.33 -24.86 5.17
CA ALA A 236 13.99 -24.70 3.75
C ALA A 236 13.12 -23.44 3.51
N GLU A 237 12.12 -23.21 4.34
CA GLU A 237 11.23 -22.07 4.26
C GLU A 237 12.00 -20.74 4.48
N ALA A 238 12.94 -20.74 5.43
CA ALA A 238 13.77 -19.57 5.70
C ALA A 238 14.71 -19.26 4.52
N ARG A 239 15.32 -20.27 3.88
CA ARG A 239 16.14 -20.10 2.68
C ARG A 239 15.35 -19.54 1.50
N GLN A 240 14.12 -20.01 1.33
CA GLN A 240 13.22 -19.55 0.26
C GLN A 240 12.61 -18.17 0.51
N SER A 241 12.74 -17.62 1.72
CA SER A 241 12.24 -16.29 2.05
C SER A 241 13.06 -15.17 1.39
N VAL A 242 12.51 -13.95 1.36
CA VAL A 242 13.24 -12.77 0.85
C VAL A 242 14.57 -12.60 1.60
N LEU A 243 14.57 -12.67 2.93
CA LEU A 243 15.79 -12.53 3.73
C LEU A 243 16.76 -13.68 3.47
N GLY A 244 16.29 -14.93 3.39
CA GLY A 244 17.14 -16.10 3.13
C GLY A 244 17.89 -15.96 1.81
N ARG A 245 17.21 -15.56 0.74
CA ARG A 245 17.84 -15.31 -0.57
C ARG A 245 18.81 -14.12 -0.54
N MET A 246 18.55 -13.10 0.28
CA MET A 246 19.52 -12.01 0.45
C MET A 246 20.79 -12.46 1.14
N VAL A 247 20.69 -13.36 2.11
CA VAL A 247 21.84 -13.89 2.87
C VAL A 247 22.75 -14.76 2.00
N GLU A 248 22.23 -15.36 0.92
CA GLU A 248 23.06 -16.08 -0.08
C GLU A 248 24.07 -15.15 -0.77
N ASP A 249 23.72 -13.87 -0.98
CA ASP A 249 24.60 -12.83 -1.55
C ASP A 249 25.46 -12.13 -0.47
N GLY A 250 25.35 -12.52 0.78
CA GLY A 250 25.98 -11.93 1.97
C GLY A 250 24.98 -11.36 2.96
N MET A 251 25.34 -11.41 4.24
CA MET A 251 24.45 -10.92 5.31
C MET A 251 24.09 -9.44 5.13
N PRO A 252 22.79 -9.08 5.09
CA PRO A 252 22.37 -7.69 5.05
C PRO A 252 22.86 -6.92 6.28
N ASP A 253 23.29 -5.68 6.09
CA ASP A 253 23.61 -4.80 7.21
C ASP A 253 22.35 -4.46 8.04
N ALA A 254 22.56 -3.87 9.22
CA ALA A 254 21.48 -3.55 10.14
C ALA A 254 20.42 -2.60 9.53
N ASP A 255 20.85 -1.69 8.63
CA ASP A 255 19.92 -0.79 7.95
C ASP A 255 19.07 -1.51 6.91
N MET A 256 19.68 -2.44 6.14
CA MET A 256 18.92 -3.25 5.19
C MET A 256 17.95 -4.18 5.90
N MET A 257 18.36 -4.79 7.01
CA MET A 257 17.48 -5.57 7.88
C MET A 257 16.33 -4.70 8.40
N GLY A 258 16.61 -3.49 8.86
CA GLY A 258 15.60 -2.51 9.27
C GLY A 258 14.64 -2.16 8.14
N ASN A 259 15.13 -1.97 6.92
CA ASN A 259 14.29 -1.73 5.75
C ASN A 259 13.34 -2.89 5.45
N LEU A 260 13.78 -4.16 5.59
CA LEU A 260 12.90 -5.32 5.43
C LEU A 260 11.80 -5.35 6.50
N ILE A 261 12.14 -5.07 7.75
CA ILE A 261 11.17 -4.98 8.86
C ILE A 261 10.12 -3.90 8.57
N TYR A 262 10.56 -2.72 8.11
CA TYR A 262 9.67 -1.63 7.74
C TYR A 262 8.77 -1.99 6.53
N MET A 263 9.29 -2.71 5.57
CA MET A 263 8.50 -3.18 4.41
C MET A 263 7.40 -4.14 4.81
N VAL A 264 7.67 -5.07 5.73
CA VAL A 264 6.64 -5.95 6.31
C VAL A 264 5.61 -5.11 7.06
N GLU A 265 6.06 -4.14 7.84
CA GLU A 265 5.19 -3.27 8.63
C GLU A 265 4.22 -2.46 7.76
N THR A 266 4.71 -1.82 6.70
CA THR A 266 3.85 -1.07 5.78
C THR A 266 3.02 -2.00 4.91
N GLY A 267 3.62 -3.07 4.40
CA GLY A 267 2.97 -4.02 3.50
C GLY A 267 1.80 -4.75 4.16
N ARG A 268 1.91 -5.15 5.43
CA ARG A 268 0.80 -5.78 6.15
C ARG A 268 -0.39 -4.84 6.30
N TYR A 269 -0.15 -3.55 6.52
CA TYR A 269 -1.19 -2.54 6.63
C TYR A 269 -1.87 -2.27 5.28
N ASP A 270 -1.07 -2.02 4.24
CA ASP A 270 -1.58 -1.74 2.89
C ASP A 270 -2.36 -2.93 2.32
N THR A 271 -1.85 -4.17 2.51
CA THR A 271 -2.52 -5.39 2.05
C THR A 271 -3.79 -5.69 2.85
N HIS A 272 -3.81 -5.39 4.16
CA HIS A 272 -5.01 -5.50 4.98
C HIS A 272 -6.14 -4.61 4.44
N ALA A 273 -5.88 -3.35 4.13
CA ALA A 273 -6.86 -2.45 3.53
C ALA A 273 -7.36 -2.97 2.16
N LEU A 274 -6.45 -3.53 1.36
CA LEU A 274 -6.79 -4.14 0.08
C LEU A 274 -7.68 -5.38 0.25
N PHE A 275 -7.43 -6.25 1.24
CA PHE A 275 -8.29 -7.41 1.53
C PHE A 275 -9.70 -6.98 1.93
N ARG A 276 -9.86 -5.88 2.66
CA ARG A 276 -11.17 -5.32 2.98
C ARG A 276 -11.96 -4.92 1.72
N TRP A 277 -11.29 -4.26 0.77
CA TRP A 277 -11.91 -3.91 -0.51
C TRP A 277 -12.24 -5.13 -1.36
N LEU A 278 -11.33 -6.10 -1.45
CA LEU A 278 -11.55 -7.35 -2.17
C LEU A 278 -12.79 -8.07 -1.64
N THR A 279 -12.93 -8.16 -0.32
CA THR A 279 -14.07 -8.83 0.30
C THR A 279 -15.38 -8.06 0.10
N LYS A 280 -15.31 -6.72 0.14
CA LYS A 280 -16.48 -5.88 -0.18
C LYS A 280 -16.99 -6.17 -1.60
N HIS A 281 -16.11 -6.06 -2.59
CA HIS A 281 -16.48 -6.34 -3.97
C HIS A 281 -16.91 -7.79 -4.20
N ALA A 282 -16.30 -8.75 -3.52
CA ALA A 282 -16.69 -10.15 -3.57
C ALA A 282 -18.13 -10.37 -3.03
N GLY A 283 -18.50 -9.67 -1.96
CA GLY A 283 -19.87 -9.73 -1.41
C GLY A 283 -20.90 -8.99 -2.28
N GLU A 284 -20.52 -7.90 -2.92
CA GLU A 284 -21.38 -7.16 -3.85
C GLU A 284 -21.55 -7.85 -5.21
N ARG A 285 -20.59 -8.69 -5.59
CA ARG A 285 -20.55 -9.39 -6.88
C ARG A 285 -20.37 -10.91 -6.67
N PRO A 286 -21.38 -11.58 -6.12
CA PRO A 286 -21.34 -13.03 -5.90
C PRO A 286 -21.15 -13.82 -7.21
N ASP A 287 -21.60 -13.28 -8.33
CA ASP A 287 -21.35 -13.82 -9.68
C ASP A 287 -19.85 -13.88 -10.01
N PHE A 288 -19.09 -12.85 -9.68
CA PHE A 288 -17.66 -12.82 -9.90
C PHE A 288 -16.92 -13.78 -8.94
N LEU A 289 -17.39 -13.84 -7.69
CA LEU A 289 -16.81 -14.78 -6.73
C LEU A 289 -17.04 -16.25 -7.16
N ALA A 290 -18.24 -16.56 -7.69
CA ALA A 290 -18.54 -17.86 -8.27
C ALA A 290 -17.63 -18.19 -9.47
N ARG A 291 -17.35 -17.21 -10.32
CA ARG A 291 -16.41 -17.39 -11.43
C ARG A 291 -15.00 -17.71 -10.94
N ILE A 292 -14.49 -17.00 -9.91
CA ILE A 292 -13.18 -17.31 -9.29
C ILE A 292 -13.16 -18.74 -8.73
N ARG A 293 -14.26 -19.20 -8.12
CA ARG A 293 -14.39 -20.55 -7.57
C ARG A 293 -14.25 -21.64 -8.62
N HIS A 294 -14.83 -21.41 -9.80
CA HIS A 294 -14.84 -22.37 -10.92
C HIS A 294 -13.68 -22.17 -11.90
N GLU A 295 -12.77 -21.23 -11.60
CA GLU A 295 -11.62 -20.95 -12.45
C GLU A 295 -10.65 -22.15 -12.44
N SER A 296 -10.45 -22.76 -13.61
CA SER A 296 -9.41 -23.76 -13.80
C SER A 296 -8.02 -23.10 -13.76
N PRO A 297 -6.99 -23.78 -13.33
CA PRO A 297 -5.63 -23.28 -13.51
C PRO A 297 -5.37 -23.07 -15.01
N GLY A 298 -5.33 -21.80 -15.44
CA GLY A 298 -5.01 -21.43 -16.81
C GLY A 298 -3.55 -21.66 -17.15
N ALA A 299 -3.18 -21.50 -18.43
CA ALA A 299 -1.77 -21.47 -18.82
C ALA A 299 -1.04 -20.38 -18.02
N ALA A 300 0.21 -20.64 -17.66
CA ALA A 300 1.01 -19.73 -16.83
C ALA A 300 1.19 -18.31 -17.43
N THR A 301 0.86 -18.14 -18.71
CA THR A 301 0.95 -16.89 -19.47
C THR A 301 -0.34 -16.06 -19.45
N GLU A 302 -1.47 -16.61 -19.00
CA GLU A 302 -2.76 -15.92 -18.99
C GLU A 302 -3.09 -15.41 -17.58
N LYS A 303 -3.58 -14.17 -17.53
CA LYS A 303 -4.10 -13.59 -16.28
C LYS A 303 -5.34 -14.33 -15.84
N SER A 304 -5.39 -14.73 -14.58
CA SER A 304 -6.58 -15.31 -13.99
C SER A 304 -7.64 -14.23 -13.70
N PHE A 305 -8.91 -14.65 -13.61
CA PHE A 305 -9.99 -13.74 -13.23
C PHE A 305 -9.80 -13.20 -11.81
N ALA A 306 -9.25 -14.01 -10.89
CA ALA A 306 -8.87 -13.57 -9.54
C ALA A 306 -7.79 -12.46 -9.59
N GLU A 307 -6.83 -12.54 -10.52
CA GLU A 307 -5.84 -11.48 -10.73
C GLU A 307 -6.49 -10.22 -11.31
N ALA A 308 -7.33 -10.37 -12.34
CA ALA A 308 -8.07 -9.27 -12.95
C ALA A 308 -8.97 -8.55 -11.92
N PHE A 309 -9.64 -9.30 -11.06
CA PHE A 309 -10.43 -8.77 -9.93
C PHE A 309 -9.56 -7.97 -8.96
N THR A 310 -8.39 -8.47 -8.62
CA THR A 310 -7.43 -7.77 -7.75
C THR A 310 -6.95 -6.45 -8.38
N LEU A 311 -6.58 -6.47 -9.66
CA LEU A 311 -6.12 -5.28 -10.38
C LEU A 311 -7.24 -4.23 -10.51
N GLU A 312 -8.48 -4.65 -10.75
CA GLU A 312 -9.63 -3.74 -10.76
C GLU A 312 -9.89 -3.14 -9.38
N THR A 313 -9.77 -3.93 -8.31
CA THR A 313 -9.86 -3.40 -6.94
C THR A 313 -8.78 -2.34 -6.67
N LEU A 314 -7.55 -2.60 -7.09
CA LEU A 314 -6.46 -1.61 -7.02
C LEU A 314 -6.78 -0.34 -7.80
N ARG A 315 -7.38 -0.45 -8.98
CA ARG A 315 -7.77 0.68 -9.81
C ARG A 315 -8.90 1.51 -9.18
N THR A 316 -9.92 0.81 -8.65
CA THR A 316 -11.12 1.48 -8.14
C THR A 316 -10.92 2.09 -6.76
N ASP A 317 -10.10 1.47 -5.91
CA ASP A 317 -10.13 1.82 -4.50
C ASP A 317 -8.80 2.15 -3.84
N GLN A 318 -7.68 1.56 -4.24
CA GLN A 318 -6.48 1.66 -3.39
C GLN A 318 -5.27 2.37 -3.98
N SER A 319 -5.17 2.74 -5.17
CA SER A 319 -3.99 3.41 -5.71
C SER A 319 -4.13 4.92 -5.62
N GLU A 320 -3.81 5.52 -4.49
CA GLU A 320 -4.22 6.89 -4.23
C GLU A 320 -3.27 7.96 -4.78
N ARG A 321 -2.01 7.99 -4.31
CA ARG A 321 -1.17 9.15 -4.54
C ARG A 321 0.32 8.89 -4.32
N LEU A 322 1.14 9.67 -5.03
CA LEU A 322 2.56 9.85 -4.72
C LEU A 322 2.78 11.26 -4.22
N MET A 323 3.50 11.42 -3.13
CA MET A 323 3.85 12.72 -2.59
C MET A 323 5.36 12.97 -2.66
N ARG A 324 5.72 14.20 -3.08
CA ARG A 324 7.10 14.65 -3.15
C ARG A 324 7.23 16.03 -2.51
N ARG A 325 8.25 16.21 -1.69
CA ARG A 325 8.62 17.53 -1.14
C ARG A 325 9.51 18.27 -2.15
N VAL A 326 9.15 19.50 -2.46
CA VAL A 326 9.91 20.37 -3.35
C VAL A 326 11.09 20.98 -2.59
N GLN A 327 12.31 20.70 -3.07
CA GLN A 327 13.57 21.18 -2.46
C GLN A 327 14.06 22.51 -3.04
N ARG A 328 13.76 22.79 -4.29
CA ARG A 328 14.10 24.03 -5.02
C ARG A 328 12.95 24.45 -5.91
N ASN A 329 12.84 25.75 -6.21
CA ASN A 329 11.88 26.24 -7.20
C ASN A 329 12.19 25.68 -8.58
N PHE A 330 11.17 25.31 -9.31
CA PHE A 330 11.29 24.95 -10.72
C PHE A 330 10.02 25.35 -11.49
N ILE A 331 10.09 25.31 -12.81
CA ILE A 331 8.95 25.56 -13.68
C ILE A 331 8.51 24.24 -14.27
N PHE A 332 7.24 23.93 -14.16
CA PHE A 332 6.63 22.76 -14.76
C PHE A 332 5.33 23.14 -15.45
N ASP A 333 5.23 22.81 -16.72
CA ASP A 333 4.07 23.08 -17.57
C ASP A 333 3.60 24.55 -17.50
N GLY A 334 4.57 25.48 -17.53
CA GLY A 334 4.34 26.92 -17.44
C GLY A 334 4.06 27.47 -16.04
N HIS A 335 3.98 26.63 -15.03
CA HIS A 335 3.71 27.04 -13.66
C HIS A 335 4.95 27.02 -12.76
N LEU A 336 5.03 28.00 -11.86
CA LEU A 336 6.02 28.00 -10.78
C LEU A 336 5.64 26.96 -9.71
N ILE A 337 6.47 25.96 -9.53
CA ILE A 337 6.38 25.00 -8.43
C ILE A 337 7.36 25.42 -7.34
N PRO A 338 6.88 26.00 -6.24
CA PRO A 338 7.74 26.65 -5.27
C PRO A 338 8.37 25.67 -4.29
N LYS A 339 9.60 25.96 -3.85
CA LYS A 339 10.26 25.28 -2.73
C LYS A 339 9.32 25.19 -1.52
N HIS A 340 9.43 24.14 -0.76
CA HIS A 340 8.61 23.80 0.41
C HIS A 340 7.16 23.38 0.11
N ALA A 341 6.70 23.46 -1.13
CA ALA A 341 5.42 22.85 -1.50
C ALA A 341 5.52 21.33 -1.49
N THR A 342 4.37 20.69 -1.38
CA THR A 342 4.21 19.26 -1.62
C THR A 342 3.55 19.04 -2.97
N VAL A 343 4.23 18.32 -3.86
CA VAL A 343 3.60 17.82 -5.08
C VAL A 343 2.89 16.50 -4.75
N ARG A 344 1.62 16.40 -5.14
CA ARG A 344 0.81 15.19 -5.09
C ARG A 344 0.49 14.73 -6.50
N VAL A 345 1.09 13.63 -6.96
CA VAL A 345 0.63 12.93 -8.16
C VAL A 345 -0.56 12.08 -7.77
N CYS A 346 -1.70 12.37 -8.39
CA CYS A 346 -3.01 11.84 -8.01
C CYS A 346 -3.29 10.57 -8.83
N LEU A 347 -2.89 9.40 -8.30
CA LEU A 347 -2.95 8.12 -9.02
C LEU A 347 -4.39 7.64 -9.18
N TRP A 348 -5.19 7.68 -8.10
CA TRP A 348 -6.58 7.23 -8.14
C TRP A 348 -7.39 8.00 -9.18
N GLU A 349 -7.25 9.31 -9.21
CA GLU A 349 -7.91 10.19 -10.17
C GLU A 349 -7.41 9.93 -11.59
N SER A 350 -6.12 9.66 -11.76
CA SER A 350 -5.53 9.31 -13.06
C SER A 350 -6.07 7.99 -13.62
N HIS A 351 -6.42 7.03 -12.74
CA HIS A 351 -7.05 5.78 -13.13
C HIS A 351 -8.57 5.93 -13.44
N LYS A 352 -9.10 7.14 -13.42
CA LYS A 352 -10.50 7.46 -13.79
C LYS A 352 -10.62 8.14 -15.16
N SER A 353 -9.55 8.17 -15.96
CA SER A 353 -9.63 8.65 -17.34
C SER A 353 -10.56 7.75 -18.16
N PRO A 354 -11.66 8.27 -18.74
CA PRO A 354 -12.59 7.47 -19.54
C PRO A 354 -11.99 7.01 -20.87
N GLU A 355 -10.95 7.70 -21.35
CA GLU A 355 -10.23 7.34 -22.57
C GLU A 355 -9.44 6.03 -22.40
N ILE A 356 -8.93 5.77 -21.19
CA ILE A 356 -8.16 4.57 -20.86
C ILE A 356 -9.09 3.50 -20.26
N PHE A 357 -9.98 3.91 -19.36
CA PHE A 357 -10.90 3.06 -18.62
C PHE A 357 -12.36 3.49 -18.89
N PRO A 358 -13.00 3.01 -19.96
CA PRO A 358 -14.42 3.29 -20.23
C PRO A 358 -15.27 2.95 -19.00
N HIS A 359 -16.25 3.80 -18.67
CA HIS A 359 -17.05 3.69 -17.44
C HIS A 359 -16.18 3.53 -16.18
N PRO A 360 -15.32 4.54 -15.86
CA PRO A 360 -14.22 4.37 -14.92
C PRO A 360 -14.64 4.14 -13.46
N PHE A 361 -15.91 4.40 -13.13
CA PHE A 361 -16.47 4.16 -11.79
C PHE A 361 -17.16 2.80 -11.65
N GLU A 362 -17.35 2.09 -12.75
CA GLU A 362 -17.85 0.72 -12.75
C GLU A 362 -16.74 -0.26 -12.35
N PHE A 363 -17.04 -1.17 -11.43
CA PHE A 363 -16.16 -2.27 -11.08
C PHE A 363 -16.28 -3.39 -12.13
N ASN A 364 -15.31 -3.49 -13.00
CA ASN A 364 -15.31 -4.41 -14.13
C ASN A 364 -13.94 -5.06 -14.36
N PRO A 365 -13.68 -6.24 -13.78
CA PRO A 365 -12.43 -6.97 -13.95
C PRO A 365 -12.09 -7.36 -15.39
N GLU A 366 -13.11 -7.51 -16.28
CA GLU A 366 -12.91 -7.92 -17.68
C GLU A 366 -11.96 -7.02 -18.44
N ARG A 367 -11.86 -5.74 -18.05
CA ARG A 367 -10.93 -4.79 -18.68
C ARG A 367 -9.46 -5.20 -18.58
N PHE A 368 -9.10 -5.99 -17.55
CA PHE A 368 -7.75 -6.50 -17.38
C PHE A 368 -7.50 -7.81 -18.13
N LEU A 369 -8.53 -8.48 -18.59
CA LEU A 369 -8.44 -9.70 -19.42
C LEU A 369 -8.49 -9.35 -20.92
N ALA A 370 -9.46 -8.55 -21.33
CA ALA A 370 -9.70 -8.24 -22.74
C ALA A 370 -8.60 -7.35 -23.33
N LYS A 371 -8.23 -6.27 -22.63
CA LYS A 371 -7.18 -5.32 -23.04
C LYS A 371 -6.44 -4.83 -21.78
N PRO A 372 -5.49 -5.60 -21.27
CA PRO A 372 -4.72 -5.16 -20.09
C PRO A 372 -4.07 -3.80 -20.34
N PRO A 373 -4.26 -2.83 -19.42
CA PRO A 373 -3.61 -1.53 -19.56
C PRO A 373 -2.09 -1.68 -19.45
N THR A 374 -1.37 -0.83 -20.15
CA THR A 374 0.08 -0.75 -20.09
C THR A 374 0.54 -0.15 -18.75
N THR A 375 1.83 -0.26 -18.44
CA THR A 375 2.41 0.40 -17.26
C THR A 375 2.33 1.91 -17.35
N GLU A 376 2.13 2.50 -18.53
CA GLU A 376 1.91 3.94 -18.73
C GLU A 376 0.48 4.35 -18.37
N GLU A 377 -0.46 3.43 -18.50
CA GLU A 377 -1.90 3.66 -18.26
C GLU A 377 -2.35 3.27 -16.86
N PHE A 378 -1.63 2.33 -16.23
CA PHE A 378 -1.97 1.80 -14.91
C PHE A 378 -0.74 1.63 -14.02
N ALA A 379 -0.70 2.31 -12.90
CA ALA A 379 0.45 2.34 -12.01
C ALA A 379 0.05 2.30 -10.51
N PRO A 380 -0.60 1.22 -10.06
CA PRO A 380 -1.11 1.14 -8.69
C PRO A 380 -0.01 1.14 -7.63
N PHE A 381 1.20 0.78 -8.00
CA PHE A 381 2.36 0.65 -7.12
C PHE A 381 3.37 1.80 -7.26
N GLY A 382 3.00 2.88 -7.94
CA GLY A 382 3.87 4.04 -8.14
C GLY A 382 4.52 4.14 -9.51
N LEU A 383 5.21 5.27 -9.79
CA LEU A 383 5.57 5.67 -11.14
C LEU A 383 7.07 5.68 -11.45
N ASP A 384 7.94 5.80 -10.46
CA ASP A 384 9.37 6.04 -10.66
C ASP A 384 10.24 4.92 -10.05
N HIS A 385 11.53 5.20 -9.89
CA HIS A 385 12.48 4.29 -9.26
C HIS A 385 12.15 3.96 -7.79
N HIS A 386 11.23 4.72 -7.16
CA HIS A 386 10.65 4.42 -5.85
C HIS A 386 9.33 3.63 -5.94
N ARG A 387 8.98 3.07 -7.10
CA ARG A 387 7.86 2.13 -7.22
C ARG A 387 7.98 1.01 -6.19
N CYS A 388 6.85 0.56 -5.65
CA CYS A 388 6.82 -0.54 -4.69
C CYS A 388 7.55 -1.78 -5.24
N PRO A 389 8.55 -2.32 -4.53
CA PRO A 389 9.27 -3.52 -4.98
C PRO A 389 8.44 -4.78 -4.89
N PHE A 390 7.39 -4.79 -4.07
CA PHE A 390 6.58 -5.95 -3.73
C PHE A 390 5.20 -5.95 -4.41
N GLY A 391 5.00 -5.16 -5.47
CA GLY A 391 3.70 -5.05 -6.13
C GLY A 391 3.16 -6.38 -6.61
N ASP A 392 3.97 -7.16 -7.31
CA ASP A 392 3.57 -8.46 -7.86
C ASP A 392 3.29 -9.49 -6.75
N MET A 393 4.05 -9.43 -5.65
CA MET A 393 3.82 -10.25 -4.47
C MET A 393 2.51 -9.87 -3.77
N SER A 394 2.20 -8.58 -3.66
CA SER A 394 0.93 -8.10 -3.09
C SER A 394 -0.26 -8.60 -3.92
N VAL A 395 -0.16 -8.56 -5.25
CA VAL A 395 -1.19 -9.12 -6.14
C VAL A 395 -1.34 -10.63 -5.90
N ARG A 396 -0.23 -11.37 -5.78
CA ARG A 396 -0.27 -12.81 -5.48
C ARG A 396 -0.96 -13.11 -4.15
N MET A 397 -0.64 -12.36 -3.09
CA MET A 397 -1.30 -12.51 -1.79
C MET A 397 -2.81 -12.32 -1.91
N CYS A 398 -3.23 -11.30 -2.67
CA CYS A 398 -4.65 -11.02 -2.93
C CYS A 398 -5.34 -12.13 -3.72
N VAL A 399 -4.69 -12.66 -4.75
CA VAL A 399 -5.20 -13.79 -5.56
C VAL A 399 -5.42 -15.02 -4.70
N GLU A 400 -4.45 -15.40 -3.86
CA GLU A 400 -4.61 -16.57 -2.99
C GLU A 400 -5.66 -16.35 -1.89
N PHE A 401 -5.77 -15.14 -1.38
CA PHE A 401 -6.86 -14.77 -0.46
C PHE A 401 -8.24 -14.89 -1.14
N LEU A 402 -8.41 -14.32 -2.34
CA LEU A 402 -9.67 -14.39 -3.10
C LEU A 402 -10.05 -15.83 -3.46
N ARG A 403 -9.07 -16.65 -3.86
CA ARG A 403 -9.30 -18.07 -4.17
C ARG A 403 -9.73 -18.85 -2.94
N ALA A 404 -9.08 -18.61 -1.79
CA ALA A 404 -9.49 -19.24 -0.52
C ALA A 404 -10.91 -18.83 -0.12
N LEU A 405 -11.23 -17.54 -0.26
CA LEU A 405 -12.56 -17.00 0.01
C LEU A 405 -13.62 -17.62 -0.91
N ALA A 406 -13.35 -17.63 -2.22
CA ALA A 406 -14.29 -18.14 -3.23
C ALA A 406 -14.56 -19.66 -3.11
N ARG A 407 -13.52 -20.43 -2.79
CA ARG A 407 -13.65 -21.89 -2.64
C ARG A 407 -14.40 -22.28 -1.36
N GLY A 408 -14.20 -21.53 -0.28
CA GLY A 408 -14.70 -21.88 1.03
C GLY A 408 -16.08 -21.30 1.35
N TYR A 409 -16.44 -20.13 0.81
CA TYR A 409 -17.51 -19.34 1.39
C TYR A 409 -18.36 -18.57 0.38
N THR A 410 -19.63 -18.41 0.74
CA THR A 410 -20.46 -17.30 0.28
C THR A 410 -20.23 -16.13 1.21
N VAL A 411 -20.06 -14.92 0.66
CA VAL A 411 -19.75 -13.70 1.40
C VAL A 411 -21.00 -12.82 1.49
N GLU A 412 -21.46 -12.55 2.70
CA GLU A 412 -22.59 -11.66 2.97
C GLU A 412 -22.10 -10.41 3.70
N PRO A 413 -22.09 -9.22 3.04
CA PRO A 413 -21.76 -7.98 3.73
C PRO A 413 -22.74 -7.67 4.86
N THR A 414 -22.23 -7.16 6.00
CA THR A 414 -23.06 -6.75 7.15
C THR A 414 -23.38 -5.25 7.13
N ALA A 415 -22.72 -4.49 6.27
CA ALA A 415 -22.94 -3.07 6.02
C ALA A 415 -22.53 -2.72 4.59
N ASP A 416 -22.88 -1.51 4.11
CA ASP A 416 -22.61 -1.04 2.74
C ASP A 416 -21.13 -0.86 2.40
N GLY A 417 -20.26 -0.74 3.41
CA GLY A 417 -18.83 -0.56 3.20
C GLY A 417 -18.48 0.71 2.43
N ARG A 418 -19.29 1.78 2.55
CA ARG A 418 -18.99 3.05 1.87
C ARG A 418 -17.58 3.54 2.16
N PRO A 419 -16.91 4.18 1.18
CA PRO A 419 -15.56 4.69 1.38
C PRO A 419 -15.50 5.73 2.50
N ILE A 420 -14.58 5.54 3.43
CA ILE A 420 -14.21 6.54 4.43
C ILE A 420 -12.72 6.84 4.34
N ARG A 421 -12.33 8.04 4.75
CA ARG A 421 -10.92 8.41 4.80
C ARG A 421 -10.25 7.80 6.02
N GLY A 422 -9.40 6.78 5.81
CA GLY A 422 -8.50 6.23 6.82
C GLY A 422 -7.23 7.08 7.01
N ALA A 423 -6.27 6.56 7.76
CA ALA A 423 -5.01 7.25 8.04
C ALA A 423 -4.16 7.44 6.76
N TYR A 424 -4.05 6.42 5.93
CA TYR A 424 -3.23 6.42 4.70
C TYR A 424 -4.05 6.24 3.44
N HIS A 425 -5.10 5.43 3.51
CA HIS A 425 -5.92 5.02 2.37
C HIS A 425 -7.37 5.36 2.60
N TRP A 426 -8.15 5.30 1.53
CA TRP A 426 -9.58 5.11 1.62
C TRP A 426 -9.84 3.65 2.02
N GLU A 427 -10.77 3.46 2.92
CA GLU A 427 -11.12 2.14 3.46
C GLU A 427 -12.63 1.97 3.43
N PRO A 428 -13.16 0.74 3.38
CA PRO A 428 -14.56 0.51 3.70
C PRO A 428 -14.85 1.04 5.11
N SER A 429 -16.07 1.52 5.34
CA SER A 429 -16.49 2.09 6.63
C SER A 429 -16.12 1.19 7.81
N SER A 430 -15.90 1.78 8.99
CA SER A 430 -15.43 1.05 10.17
C SER A 430 -16.40 -0.04 10.65
N ASN A 431 -17.69 0.09 10.34
CA ASN A 431 -18.72 -0.89 10.63
C ASN A 431 -18.85 -1.98 9.55
N PHE A 432 -18.06 -1.91 8.47
CA PHE A 432 -18.07 -2.93 7.43
C PHE A 432 -17.43 -4.22 7.94
N GLY A 433 -18.22 -5.27 7.93
CA GLY A 433 -17.82 -6.65 8.16
C GLY A 433 -18.53 -7.56 7.18
N VAL A 434 -18.25 -8.84 7.26
CA VAL A 434 -18.90 -9.86 6.43
C VAL A 434 -19.25 -11.07 7.27
N ARG A 435 -20.32 -11.77 6.86
CA ARG A 435 -20.63 -13.12 7.30
C ARG A 435 -20.14 -14.10 6.25
N LEU A 436 -19.39 -15.11 6.67
CA LEU A 436 -18.88 -16.16 5.80
C LEU A 436 -19.71 -17.43 5.99
N LYS A 437 -20.52 -17.80 4.99
CA LYS A 437 -21.27 -19.06 5.01
C LYS A 437 -20.48 -20.12 4.25
N PRO A 438 -20.02 -21.20 4.94
CA PRO A 438 -19.32 -22.29 4.27
C PRO A 438 -20.16 -22.87 3.13
N HIS A 439 -19.53 -23.17 2.02
CA HIS A 439 -20.18 -23.98 0.99
C HIS A 439 -20.43 -25.39 1.54
N ALA A 440 -21.57 -26.00 1.19
CA ALA A 440 -21.79 -27.39 1.50
C ALA A 440 -20.62 -28.22 0.91
N THR A 441 -19.99 -29.03 1.77
CA THR A 441 -19.00 -29.99 1.31
C THR A 441 -19.71 -30.96 0.35
N VAL A 442 -19.36 -30.89 -0.92
CA VAL A 442 -19.76 -31.96 -1.85
C VAL A 442 -18.99 -33.20 -1.38
N PRO A 443 -19.69 -34.28 -0.98
CA PRO A 443 -18.99 -35.52 -0.69
C PRO A 443 -18.18 -35.90 -1.92
N HIS A 444 -16.88 -36.10 -1.77
CA HIS A 444 -16.08 -36.75 -2.82
C HIS A 444 -16.61 -38.17 -2.98
N GLU A 445 -17.35 -38.42 -4.08
CA GLU A 445 -17.59 -39.77 -4.54
C GLU A 445 -16.29 -40.44 -5.05
#